data_eebc15b9f477126ffbca7333623af638
#
_entry.id   eebc15b9f477126ffbca7333623af638
#
_cell.length_a   1.000
_cell.length_b   1.000
_cell.length_c   1.000
_cell.angle_alpha   90.00
_cell.angle_beta   90.00
_cell.angle_gamma   90.00
#
_symmetry.space_group_name_H-M   'P 1'
#
loop_
_entity.id
_entity.type
_entity.pdbx_description
1 polymer ?
#
loop_
_entity_poly.entity_id
_entity_poly.type
_entity_poly.pdbx_seq_one_letter_code
_entity_poly.pdbx_strand_id
1 'polypeptide(L)' 'MYTTKWCGYCYRLKAQLKHADIAYDEVDIARHPEAADLVASINDGNQTVPTLVFADGSALTNPSVAQVQNRLAALSA' A
#
# COMPACT_ATOMS: atom_id res chain seq x y z
N MET A 1 -1.36 -0.12 -4.36
CA MET A 1 -1.12 -0.86 -3.11
C MET A 1 -0.49 -2.20 -3.44
N TYR A 2 0.59 -2.51 -2.77
CA TYR A 2 1.34 -3.76 -2.97
C TYR A 2 0.92 -4.77 -1.90
N THR A 3 0.55 -5.97 -2.33
CA THR A 3 -0.09 -6.99 -1.48
C THR A 3 0.43 -8.39 -1.79
N THR A 4 0.01 -9.35 -0.95
CA THR A 4 0.07 -10.78 -1.27
C THR A 4 -1.29 -11.41 -0.95
N LYS A 5 -1.55 -12.59 -1.53
CA LYS A 5 -2.84 -13.27 -1.37
C LYS A 5 -3.12 -13.73 0.06
N TRP A 6 -2.07 -14.05 0.81
CA TRP A 6 -2.19 -14.60 2.18
C TRP A 6 -1.90 -13.57 3.25
N CYS A 7 -2.00 -12.28 2.93
CA CYS A 7 -1.74 -11.19 3.85
C CYS A 7 -3.04 -10.74 4.52
N GLY A 8 -3.23 -11.08 5.79
CA GLY A 8 -4.40 -10.66 6.55
C GLY A 8 -4.49 -9.14 6.72
N TYR A 9 -3.36 -8.47 6.93
CA TYR A 9 -3.32 -7.01 7.05
C TYR A 9 -3.70 -6.34 5.72
N CYS A 10 -3.27 -6.90 4.58
CA CYS A 10 -3.66 -6.40 3.26
C CYS A 10 -5.17 -6.51 3.06
N TYR A 11 -5.73 -7.66 3.40
CA TYR A 11 -7.16 -7.90 3.28
C TYR A 11 -7.97 -6.91 4.11
N ARG A 12 -7.55 -6.70 5.36
CA ARG A 12 -8.19 -5.75 6.27
C ARG A 12 -8.13 -4.33 5.73
N LEU A 13 -6.96 -3.89 5.28
CA LEU A 13 -6.78 -2.55 4.73
C LEU A 13 -7.62 -2.35 3.48
N LYS A 14 -7.67 -3.34 2.58
CA LYS A 14 -8.51 -3.27 1.37
C LYS A 14 -9.97 -3.04 1.73
N ALA A 15 -10.48 -3.75 2.72
CA ALA A 15 -11.86 -3.57 3.18
C ALA A 15 -12.09 -2.16 3.74
N GLN A 16 -11.15 -1.65 4.52
CA GLN A 16 -11.23 -0.31 5.10
C GLN A 16 -11.18 0.79 4.03
N LEU A 17 -10.31 0.62 3.02
CA LEU A 17 -10.21 1.58 1.91
C LEU A 17 -11.49 1.59 1.08
N LYS A 18 -12.04 0.42 0.82
CA LYS A 18 -13.32 0.32 0.10
C LYS A 18 -14.44 1.02 0.86
N HIS A 19 -14.52 0.81 2.17
CA HIS A 19 -15.52 1.43 3.02
C HIS A 19 -15.39 2.95 3.06
N ALA A 20 -14.17 3.46 2.95
CA ALA A 20 -13.88 4.90 2.91
C ALA A 20 -13.97 5.50 1.51
N ASP A 21 -14.38 4.74 0.49
CA ASP A 21 -14.44 5.16 -0.91
C ASP A 21 -13.10 5.65 -1.46
N ILE A 22 -12.01 5.01 -1.05
CA ILE A 22 -10.67 5.33 -1.55
C ILE A 22 -10.32 4.35 -2.67
N ALA A 23 -10.13 4.88 -3.88
CA ALA A 23 -9.70 4.09 -5.04
C ALA A 23 -8.19 3.85 -4.98
N TYR A 24 -7.76 2.65 -5.40
CA TYR A 24 -6.35 2.29 -5.48
C TYR A 24 -6.15 1.18 -6.51
N ASP A 25 -4.94 1.10 -7.05
CA ASP A 25 -4.52 -0.03 -7.86
C ASP A 25 -3.81 -1.05 -6.98
N GLU A 26 -4.10 -2.32 -7.18
CA GLU A 26 -3.52 -3.40 -6.40
C GLU A 26 -2.52 -4.21 -7.23
N VAL A 27 -1.32 -4.44 -6.68
CA VAL A 27 -0.29 -5.26 -7.30
C VAL A 27 0.11 -6.38 -6.34
N ASP A 28 -0.05 -7.63 -6.78
CA ASP A 28 0.41 -8.80 -6.04
C ASP A 28 1.91 -8.99 -6.29
N ILE A 29 2.74 -8.76 -5.26
CA ILE A 29 4.20 -8.83 -5.42
C ILE A 29 4.71 -10.25 -5.63
N ALA A 30 3.92 -11.27 -5.32
CA ALA A 30 4.29 -12.66 -5.61
C ALA A 30 4.25 -12.96 -7.11
N ARG A 31 3.50 -12.16 -7.88
CA ARG A 31 3.34 -12.31 -9.33
C ARG A 31 4.19 -11.32 -10.13
N HIS A 32 4.77 -10.32 -9.48
CA HIS A 32 5.51 -9.24 -10.12
C HIS A 32 6.83 -9.02 -9.39
N PRO A 33 7.92 -9.74 -9.78
CA PRO A 33 9.21 -9.64 -9.09
C PRO A 33 9.77 -8.21 -9.00
N GLU A 34 9.55 -7.40 -10.03
CA GLU A 34 9.97 -5.99 -10.03
C GLU A 34 9.24 -5.17 -8.96
N ALA A 35 7.99 -5.50 -8.69
CA ALA A 35 7.22 -4.86 -7.62
C ALA A 35 7.72 -5.31 -6.24
N ALA A 36 8.08 -6.58 -6.09
CA ALA A 36 8.69 -7.09 -4.86
C ALA A 36 10.01 -6.37 -4.57
N ASP A 37 10.82 -6.13 -5.60
CA ASP A 37 12.08 -5.39 -5.46
C ASP A 37 11.83 -3.94 -5.03
N LEU A 38 10.81 -3.30 -5.57
CA LEU A 38 10.42 -1.94 -5.19
C LEU A 38 10.01 -1.89 -3.71
N VAL A 39 9.16 -2.83 -3.28
CA VAL A 39 8.72 -2.90 -1.88
C VAL A 39 9.92 -3.13 -0.95
N ALA A 40 10.84 -4.00 -1.34
CA ALA A 40 12.06 -4.24 -0.56
C ALA A 40 12.91 -2.97 -0.47
N SER A 41 13.02 -2.19 -1.53
CA SER A 41 13.79 -0.94 -1.52
C SER A 41 13.19 0.10 -0.57
N ILE A 42 11.87 0.12 -0.44
CA ILE A 42 11.15 1.00 0.49
C ILE A 42 11.33 0.56 1.94
N ASN A 43 11.40 -0.74 2.20
CA ASN A 43 11.36 -1.33 3.54
C ASN A 43 12.70 -1.96 3.96
N ASP A 44 13.82 -1.36 3.60
CA ASP A 44 15.17 -1.78 4.01
C ASP A 44 15.49 -3.24 3.68
N GLY A 45 15.06 -3.70 2.51
CA GLY A 45 15.30 -5.06 2.05
C GLY A 45 14.18 -6.04 2.37
N ASN A 46 13.14 -5.61 3.07
CA ASN A 46 11.99 -6.47 3.42
C ASN A 46 10.84 -6.29 2.45
N GLN A 47 10.23 -7.40 2.03
CA GLN A 47 9.05 -7.39 1.17
C GLN A 47 7.77 -7.24 2.01
N THR A 48 7.72 -6.22 2.86
CA THR A 48 6.62 -5.98 3.78
C THR A 48 5.37 -5.50 3.05
N VAL A 49 4.24 -6.14 3.29
CA VAL A 49 2.95 -5.76 2.73
C VAL A 49 1.91 -5.62 3.86
N PRO A 50 0.90 -4.77 3.72
CA PRO A 50 0.65 -3.88 2.58
C PRO A 50 1.59 -2.67 2.57
N THR A 51 2.06 -2.28 1.39
CA THR A 51 2.80 -1.03 1.18
C THR A 51 2.05 -0.21 0.14
N LEU A 52 1.75 1.05 0.47
CA LEU A 52 1.09 1.98 -0.44
C LEU A 52 2.10 2.99 -0.94
N VAL A 53 2.12 3.20 -2.26
CA VAL A 53 2.92 4.25 -2.90
C VAL A 53 1.96 5.28 -3.48
N PHE A 54 2.23 6.55 -3.20
CA PHE A 54 1.38 7.67 -3.60
C PHE A 54 1.94 8.37 -4.84
N ALA A 55 1.13 9.24 -5.42
CA ALA A 55 1.46 9.93 -6.67
C ALA A 55 2.74 10.77 -6.58
N ASP A 56 3.11 11.25 -5.40
CA ASP A 56 4.34 12.03 -5.18
C ASP A 56 5.58 11.15 -4.96
N GLY A 57 5.43 9.83 -5.04
CA GLY A 57 6.50 8.87 -4.79
C GLY A 57 6.69 8.47 -3.34
N SER A 58 5.97 9.10 -2.40
CA SER A 58 6.03 8.71 -0.99
C SER A 58 5.31 7.39 -0.74
N ALA A 59 5.65 6.72 0.37
CA ALA A 59 5.08 5.42 0.71
C ALA A 59 4.71 5.34 2.18
N LEU A 60 3.72 4.50 2.47
CA LEU A 60 3.34 4.11 3.83
C LEU A 60 3.30 2.58 3.89
N THR A 61 3.87 2.02 4.96
CA THR A 61 3.91 0.57 5.17
C THR A 61 2.95 0.20 6.29
N ASN A 62 2.03 -0.71 5.98
CA ASN A 62 0.96 -1.16 6.89
C ASN A 62 0.26 0.02 7.60
N PRO A 63 -0.24 1.02 6.83
CA PRO A 63 -0.85 2.20 7.43
C PRO A 63 -2.26 1.92 7.92
N SER A 64 -2.74 2.77 8.84
CA SER A 64 -4.16 2.86 9.13
C SER A 64 -4.89 3.60 7.99
N VAL A 65 -6.21 3.42 7.90
CA VAL A 65 -7.00 4.17 6.92
C VAL A 65 -6.91 5.68 7.17
N ALA A 66 -6.81 6.10 8.43
CA ALA A 66 -6.65 7.52 8.77
C ALA A 66 -5.34 8.10 8.24
N GLN A 67 -4.24 7.34 8.33
CA GLN A 67 -2.96 7.75 7.76
C GLN A 67 -3.03 7.90 6.24
N VAL A 68 -3.73 6.99 5.57
CA VAL A 68 -3.94 7.06 4.11
C VAL A 68 -4.76 8.31 3.76
N GLN A 69 -5.85 8.55 4.48
CA GLN A 69 -6.71 9.73 4.26
C GLN A 69 -5.93 11.04 4.47
N ASN A 70 -5.13 11.12 5.51
CA ASN A 70 -4.30 12.30 5.79
C ASN A 70 -3.28 12.55 4.68
N ARG A 71 -2.64 11.49 4.16
CA ARG A 71 -1.68 11.61 3.08
C ARG A 71 -2.36 12.08 1.79
N LEU A 72 -3.52 11.51 1.44
CA LEU A 72 -4.28 11.93 0.27
C LEU A 72 -4.74 13.38 0.37
N ALA A 73 -5.17 13.82 1.54
CA ALA A 73 -5.56 15.20 1.78
C ALA A 73 -4.37 16.15 1.59
N ALA A 74 -3.20 15.78 2.10
CA ALA A 74 -1.98 16.58 1.94
C ALA A 74 -1.56 16.70 0.46
N LEU A 75 -1.74 15.63 -0.33
CA LEU A 75 -1.41 15.63 -1.75
C LEU A 75 -2.40 16.44 -2.59
N SER A 76 -3.62 16.63 -2.09
CA SER A 76 -4.67 17.40 -2.79
C SER A 76 -4.64 18.90 -2.45
N ALA A 77 -3.84 19.28 -1.48
CA ALA A 77 -3.76 20.66 -1.01
C ALA A 77 -2.95 21.57 -1.95
#